data_ad5e21a1355bae1c14fc9b41cc2c6043
#
_entry.id   ad5e21a1355bae1c14fc9b41cc2c6043
#
_cell.length_a   1.000
_cell.length_b   1.000
_cell.length_c   1.000
_cell.angle_alpha   90.00
_cell.angle_beta   90.00
_cell.angle_gamma   90.00
#
_symmetry.space_group_name_H-M   'P 1'
#
loop_
_entity.id
_entity.type
_entity.pdbx_description
1 polymer ?
#
loop_
_entity_poly.entity_id
_entity_poly.type
_entity_poly.pdbx_seq_one_letter_code
_entity_poly.pdbx_strand_id
1 'polypeptide(L)'
;MARLPHRIIKETQRLLAELITGLKAEPDESSACYFHVVIAGPQDSPFEAGTFKLELFLPEEYPMAAPKVGFMTKIYHPNVDKLGKICLDILKDMWSPALQIRTVLLSIQALLRAPNPDDPLANDVAEQCKSNEAQAIETARAWTRLYAMNNI
;
A
#
# COMPACT_ATOMS: atom_id res chain seq x y z
N MET A 1 -19.06 4.10 24.34
CA MET A 1 -18.45 3.93 23.03
C MET A 1 -18.01 5.28 22.50
N ALA A 2 -16.74 5.41 22.14
CA ALA A 2 -16.22 6.68 21.61
C ALA A 2 -16.86 7.00 20.26
N ARG A 3 -17.21 8.28 20.09
CA ARG A 3 -17.79 8.75 18.84
C ARG A 3 -16.70 8.82 17.76
N LEU A 4 -17.01 8.31 16.57
CA LEU A 4 -16.06 8.35 15.45
C LEU A 4 -15.77 9.81 15.05
N PRO A 5 -14.48 10.23 14.96
CA PRO A 5 -14.16 11.59 14.57
C PRO A 5 -14.75 11.96 13.20
N HIS A 6 -15.22 13.20 13.10
CA HIS A 6 -15.84 13.72 11.88
C HIS A 6 -14.91 13.63 10.67
N ARG A 7 -13.61 13.83 10.87
CA ARG A 7 -12.61 13.73 9.81
C ARG A 7 -12.59 12.33 9.20
N ILE A 8 -12.65 11.28 10.02
CA ILE A 8 -12.64 9.89 9.54
C ILE A 8 -13.89 9.61 8.73
N ILE A 9 -15.04 10.10 9.20
CA ILE A 9 -16.30 9.97 8.47
C ILE A 9 -16.20 10.61 7.09
N LYS A 10 -15.70 11.83 7.01
CA LYS A 10 -15.56 12.56 5.74
C LYS A 10 -14.58 11.90 4.80
N GLU A 11 -13.42 11.46 5.29
CA GLU A 11 -12.43 10.79 4.46
C GLU A 11 -12.98 9.47 3.90
N THR A 12 -13.71 8.72 4.73
CA THR A 12 -14.35 7.48 4.30
C THR A 12 -15.38 7.73 3.20
N GLN A 13 -16.23 8.74 3.39
CA GLN A 13 -17.23 9.11 2.37
C GLN A 13 -16.57 9.50 1.06
N ARG A 14 -15.47 10.23 1.13
CA ARG A 14 -14.72 10.64 -0.06
C ARG A 14 -14.09 9.46 -0.78
N LEU A 15 -13.53 8.50 -0.05
CA LEU A 15 -12.96 7.28 -0.63
C LEU A 15 -14.01 6.47 -1.39
N LEU A 16 -15.23 6.42 -0.87
CA LEU A 16 -16.32 5.67 -1.48
C LEU A 16 -16.95 6.42 -2.66
N ALA A 17 -16.90 7.75 -2.64
CA ALA A 17 -17.52 8.60 -3.67
C ALA A 17 -16.56 8.92 -4.82
N GLU A 18 -15.30 9.19 -4.53
CA GLU A 18 -14.28 9.57 -5.52
C GLU A 18 -13.37 8.37 -5.81
N LEU A 19 -13.74 7.57 -6.80
CA LEU A 19 -13.03 6.35 -7.14
C LEU A 19 -11.65 6.64 -7.72
N ILE A 20 -10.70 5.77 -7.36
CA ILE A 20 -9.34 5.80 -7.91
C ILE A 20 -9.19 4.60 -8.83
N THR A 21 -8.73 4.84 -10.07
CA THR A 21 -8.51 3.75 -11.02
C THR A 21 -7.51 2.73 -10.49
N GLY A 22 -7.90 1.45 -10.49
CA GLY A 22 -7.04 0.36 -10.04
C GLY A 22 -6.93 0.24 -8.52
N LEU A 23 -7.75 0.96 -7.77
CA LEU A 23 -7.68 0.94 -6.32
C LEU A 23 -9.08 0.94 -5.70
N LYS A 24 -9.30 0.06 -4.73
CA LYS A 24 -10.56 -0.04 -4.01
C LYS A 24 -10.25 -0.06 -2.52
N ALA A 25 -10.93 0.78 -1.75
CA ALA A 25 -10.78 0.84 -0.30
C ALA A 25 -12.15 0.87 0.35
N GLU A 26 -12.37 -0.03 1.30
CA GLU A 26 -13.66 -0.16 2.00
C GLU A 26 -13.41 -0.29 3.50
N PRO A 27 -14.22 0.39 4.35
CA PRO A 27 -14.14 0.18 5.78
C PRO A 27 -14.59 -1.24 6.15
N ASP A 28 -13.99 -1.80 7.19
CA ASP A 28 -14.39 -3.08 7.73
C ASP A 28 -15.77 -2.97 8.38
N GLU A 29 -16.57 -4.03 8.29
CA GLU A 29 -17.93 -4.04 8.83
C GLU A 29 -17.95 -3.84 10.36
N SER A 30 -16.94 -4.35 11.06
CA SER A 30 -16.89 -4.29 12.52
C SER A 30 -16.04 -3.15 13.06
N SER A 31 -15.27 -2.46 12.22
CA SER A 31 -14.40 -1.36 12.65
C SER A 31 -14.27 -0.29 11.58
N ALA A 32 -14.74 0.92 11.89
CA ALA A 32 -14.67 2.05 10.97
C ALA A 32 -13.26 2.61 10.81
N CYS A 33 -12.31 2.19 11.63
CA CYS A 33 -10.90 2.61 11.55
C CYS A 33 -10.01 1.59 10.84
N TYR A 34 -10.59 0.50 10.35
CA TYR A 34 -9.89 -0.55 9.64
C TYR A 34 -10.42 -0.62 8.21
N PHE A 35 -9.52 -0.56 7.23
CA PHE A 35 -9.90 -0.56 5.82
C PHE A 35 -9.28 -1.74 5.10
N HIS A 36 -10.09 -2.39 4.26
CA HIS A 36 -9.65 -3.41 3.31
C HIS A 36 -9.36 -2.71 2.00
N VAL A 37 -8.13 -2.86 1.51
CA VAL A 37 -7.66 -2.18 0.31
C VAL A 37 -7.24 -3.21 -0.72
N VAL A 38 -7.61 -2.96 -1.98
CA VAL A 38 -7.20 -3.78 -3.12
C VAL A 38 -6.58 -2.87 -4.15
N ILE A 39 -5.35 -3.18 -4.58
CA ILE A 39 -4.64 -2.43 -5.61
C ILE A 39 -4.32 -3.35 -6.77
N ALA A 40 -4.73 -2.95 -7.97
CA ALA A 40 -4.33 -3.64 -9.19
C ALA A 40 -2.90 -3.28 -9.53
N GLY A 41 -2.07 -4.26 -9.90
CA GLY A 41 -0.70 -4.00 -10.33
C GLY A 41 -0.70 -3.07 -11.55
N PRO A 42 0.13 -2.00 -11.52
CA PRO A 42 0.14 -1.03 -12.63
C PRO A 42 0.58 -1.67 -13.94
N GLN A 43 0.00 -1.20 -15.05
CA GLN A 43 0.43 -1.62 -16.37
C GLN A 43 1.89 -1.22 -16.58
N ASP A 44 2.62 -2.03 -17.35
CA ASP A 44 4.04 -1.82 -17.65
C ASP A 44 4.95 -1.92 -16.41
N SER A 45 4.44 -2.54 -15.34
CA SER A 45 5.24 -2.89 -14.16
C SER A 45 5.33 -4.40 -14.02
N PRO A 46 6.29 -4.92 -13.22
CA PRO A 46 6.37 -6.36 -12.94
C PRO A 46 5.14 -6.91 -12.22
N PHE A 47 4.31 -6.05 -11.67
CA PHE A 47 3.12 -6.40 -10.89
C PHE A 47 1.86 -6.42 -11.74
N GLU A 48 1.98 -6.13 -13.04
CA GLU A 48 0.86 -6.08 -13.98
C GLU A 48 0.04 -7.37 -13.94
N ALA A 49 -1.27 -7.21 -14.04
CA ALA A 49 -2.27 -8.28 -13.97
C ALA A 49 -2.43 -8.89 -12.57
N GLY A 50 -1.63 -8.50 -11.58
CA GLY A 50 -1.79 -8.95 -10.21
C GLY A 50 -2.80 -8.09 -9.46
N THR A 51 -3.38 -8.68 -8.41
CA THR A 51 -4.29 -7.99 -7.50
C THR A 51 -3.73 -8.14 -6.10
N PHE A 52 -3.42 -7.01 -5.46
CA PHE A 52 -2.75 -6.98 -4.16
C PHE A 52 -3.72 -6.52 -3.10
N LYS A 53 -3.84 -7.31 -2.04
CA LYS A 53 -4.68 -6.97 -0.88
C LYS A 53 -3.80 -6.34 0.19
N LEU A 54 -4.28 -5.23 0.72
CA LEU A 54 -3.63 -4.50 1.81
C LEU A 54 -4.63 -4.26 2.91
N GLU A 55 -4.11 -3.96 4.10
CA GLU A 55 -4.93 -3.46 5.19
C GLU A 55 -4.40 -2.12 5.64
N LEU A 56 -5.31 -1.22 6.01
CA LEU A 56 -4.99 0.10 6.52
C LEU A 56 -5.73 0.29 7.84
N PHE A 57 -4.99 0.67 8.85
CA PHE A 57 -5.54 0.90 10.19
C PHE A 57 -5.24 2.33 10.64
N LEU A 58 -6.27 3.02 11.14
CA LEU A 58 -6.12 4.37 11.70
C LEU A 58 -5.91 4.25 13.20
N PRO A 59 -4.72 4.67 13.71
CA PRO A 59 -4.49 4.63 15.16
C PRO A 59 -5.38 5.64 15.89
N GLU A 60 -5.48 5.48 17.20
CA GLU A 60 -6.32 6.35 18.02
C GLU A 60 -5.92 7.82 17.87
N GLU A 61 -4.63 8.10 17.68
CA GLU A 61 -4.08 9.45 17.55
C GLU A 61 -4.29 10.04 16.15
N TYR A 62 -4.79 9.28 15.19
CA TYR A 62 -5.04 9.79 13.84
C TYR A 62 -5.94 11.04 13.90
N PRO A 63 -5.64 12.15 13.22
CA PRO A 63 -4.62 12.33 12.19
C PRO A 63 -3.26 12.82 12.68
N MET A 64 -3.01 12.89 13.98
CA MET A 64 -1.72 13.31 14.51
C MET A 64 -0.65 12.25 14.29
N ALA A 65 -1.04 10.98 14.27
CA ALA A 65 -0.18 9.86 13.90
C ALA A 65 -0.60 9.31 12.53
N ALA A 66 0.37 8.83 11.77
CA ALA A 66 0.13 8.28 10.44
C ALA A 66 -0.69 6.98 10.49
N PRO A 67 -1.45 6.67 9.42
CA PRO A 67 -2.08 5.36 9.30
C PRO A 67 -1.03 4.24 9.29
N LYS A 68 -1.43 3.05 9.71
CA LYS A 68 -0.61 1.84 9.61
C LYS A 68 -1.12 1.04 8.44
N VAL A 69 -0.21 0.72 7.50
CA VAL A 69 -0.58 0.04 6.26
C VAL A 69 0.38 -1.11 6.01
N GLY A 70 -0.15 -2.22 5.54
CA GLY A 70 0.66 -3.36 5.16
C GLY A 70 0.05 -4.18 4.05
N PHE A 71 0.91 -4.85 3.28
CA PHE A 71 0.49 -5.81 2.26
C PHE A 71 0.12 -7.14 2.92
N MET A 72 -1.02 -7.67 2.55
CA MET A 72 -1.44 -9.03 2.91
C MET A 72 -1.04 -10.02 1.84
N THR A 73 -0.96 -9.57 0.59
CA THR A 73 -0.49 -10.37 -0.55
C THR A 73 1.04 -10.28 -0.60
N LYS A 74 1.71 -11.40 -0.77
CA LYS A 74 3.17 -11.41 -0.94
C LYS A 74 3.58 -10.66 -2.20
N ILE A 75 4.61 -9.82 -2.08
CA ILE A 75 5.13 -9.02 -3.18
C ILE A 75 6.65 -8.97 -3.09
N TYR A 76 7.30 -9.02 -4.26
CA TYR A 76 8.74 -8.84 -4.36
C TYR A 76 9.02 -7.39 -4.71
N HIS A 77 9.38 -6.58 -3.69
CA HIS A 77 9.53 -5.14 -3.83
C HIS A 77 10.56 -4.63 -2.81
N PRO A 78 11.49 -3.73 -3.21
CA PRO A 78 12.54 -3.27 -2.29
C PRO A 78 12.02 -2.49 -1.09
N ASN A 79 10.83 -1.90 -1.20
CA ASN A 79 10.25 -1.08 -0.15
C ASN A 79 9.17 -1.80 0.66
N VAL A 80 9.02 -3.10 0.48
CA VAL A 80 8.07 -3.94 1.24
C VAL A 80 8.81 -5.15 1.79
N ASP A 81 8.72 -5.37 3.10
CA ASP A 81 9.41 -6.51 3.72
C ASP A 81 8.56 -7.79 3.66
N LYS A 82 9.11 -8.88 4.21
CA LYS A 82 8.48 -10.20 4.21
C LYS A 82 7.14 -10.21 4.94
N LEU A 83 6.94 -9.30 5.89
CA LEU A 83 5.73 -9.22 6.68
C LEU A 83 4.70 -8.28 6.04
N GLY A 84 5.03 -7.68 4.91
CA GLY A 84 4.16 -6.75 4.22
C GLY A 84 4.29 -5.30 4.68
N LYS A 85 5.24 -5.01 5.57
CA LYS A 85 5.47 -3.64 6.04
C LYS A 85 6.04 -2.80 4.90
N ILE A 86 5.54 -1.57 4.77
CA ILE A 86 5.88 -0.66 3.69
C ILE A 86 6.83 0.43 4.18
N CYS A 87 7.93 0.65 3.44
CA CYS A 87 8.81 1.79 3.66
C CYS A 87 8.37 2.94 2.77
N LEU A 88 7.70 3.91 3.36
CA LEU A 88 7.18 5.09 2.66
C LEU A 88 7.33 6.27 3.59
N ASP A 89 7.95 7.34 3.10
CA ASP A 89 8.31 8.50 3.93
C ASP A 89 7.09 9.15 4.60
N ILE A 90 5.97 9.27 3.89
CA ILE A 90 4.76 9.87 4.48
C ILE A 90 4.13 9.01 5.57
N LEU A 91 4.53 7.75 5.71
CA LEU A 91 4.06 6.89 6.80
C LEU A 91 4.94 6.99 8.05
N LYS A 92 6.00 7.78 8.00
CA LYS A 92 6.92 7.99 9.13
C LYS A 92 7.28 9.48 9.26
N ASP A 93 8.47 9.89 8.85
CA ASP A 93 9.00 11.23 9.12
C ASP A 93 8.28 12.35 8.38
N MET A 94 7.72 12.07 7.23
CA MET A 94 7.05 13.07 6.39
C MET A 94 5.53 13.09 6.58
N TRP A 95 5.01 12.38 7.59
CA TRP A 95 3.58 12.44 7.87
C TRP A 95 3.20 13.81 8.40
N SER A 96 2.04 14.28 7.97
CA SER A 96 1.43 15.53 8.41
C SER A 96 -0.07 15.33 8.57
N PRO A 97 -0.70 15.95 9.58
CA PRO A 97 -2.17 15.88 9.72
C PRO A 97 -2.93 16.44 8.52
N ALA A 98 -2.28 17.22 7.65
CA ALA A 98 -2.90 17.71 6.42
C ALA A 98 -3.03 16.63 5.34
N LEU A 99 -2.27 15.54 5.45
CA LEU A 99 -2.36 14.42 4.53
C LEU A 99 -3.60 13.58 4.84
N GLN A 100 -4.09 12.88 3.83
CA GLN A 100 -5.33 12.10 3.93
C GLN A 100 -5.06 10.62 3.65
N ILE A 101 -6.00 9.76 4.00
CA ILE A 101 -5.98 8.34 3.66
C ILE A 101 -5.79 8.19 2.14
N ARG A 102 -6.50 8.99 1.35
CA ARG A 102 -6.40 9.00 -0.12
C ARG A 102 -4.96 9.24 -0.58
N THR A 103 -4.26 10.20 0.06
CA THR A 103 -2.86 10.51 -0.25
C THR A 103 -1.95 9.30 -0.02
N VAL A 104 -2.14 8.62 1.10
CA VAL A 104 -1.38 7.41 1.42
C VAL A 104 -1.58 6.32 0.36
N LEU A 105 -2.83 6.07 -0.01
CA LEU A 105 -3.16 5.03 -0.99
C LEU A 105 -2.60 5.34 -2.38
N LEU A 106 -2.70 6.60 -2.81
CA LEU A 106 -2.11 7.04 -4.08
C LEU A 106 -0.59 6.92 -4.08
N SER A 107 0.05 7.20 -2.94
CA SER A 107 1.50 7.08 -2.79
C SER A 107 1.96 5.62 -2.86
N ILE A 108 1.19 4.70 -2.29
CA ILE A 108 1.49 3.27 -2.37
C ILE A 108 1.34 2.78 -3.83
N GLN A 109 0.30 3.23 -4.51
CA GLN A 109 0.09 2.90 -5.92
C GLN A 109 1.27 3.39 -6.78
N ALA A 110 1.74 4.60 -6.50
CA ALA A 110 2.91 5.16 -7.18
C ALA A 110 4.19 4.38 -6.87
N LEU A 111 4.33 3.88 -5.64
CA LEU A 111 5.49 3.09 -5.23
C LEU A 111 5.58 1.76 -6.00
N LEU A 112 4.45 1.16 -6.33
CA LEU A 112 4.42 -0.05 -7.16
C LEU A 112 4.93 0.23 -8.57
N ARG A 113 4.70 1.44 -9.07
CA ARG A 113 5.13 1.85 -10.40
C ARG A 113 6.59 2.26 -10.44
N ALA A 114 7.08 2.87 -9.36
CA ALA A 114 8.43 3.41 -9.25
C ALA A 114 9.07 3.02 -7.91
N PRO A 115 9.64 1.79 -7.81
CA PRO A 115 10.33 1.37 -6.59
C PRO A 115 11.51 2.27 -6.26
N ASN A 116 11.81 2.41 -4.97
CA ASN A 116 12.97 3.19 -4.50
C ASN A 116 13.98 2.28 -3.80
N PRO A 117 14.92 1.65 -4.54
CA PRO A 117 15.90 0.75 -3.94
C PRO A 117 16.97 1.45 -3.09
N ASP A 118 17.03 2.79 -3.14
CA ASP A 118 17.99 3.56 -2.33
C ASP A 118 17.51 3.77 -0.89
N ASP A 119 16.23 3.55 -0.62
CA ASP A 119 15.66 3.61 0.73
C ASP A 119 14.90 2.30 1.01
N PRO A 120 15.62 1.17 1.11
CA PRO A 120 14.98 -0.13 1.16
C PRO A 120 14.53 -0.54 2.56
N LEU A 121 13.51 -1.38 2.60
CA LEU A 121 13.14 -2.14 3.78
C LEU A 121 13.55 -3.61 3.61
N ALA A 122 13.55 -4.11 2.39
CA ALA A 122 14.02 -5.44 2.03
C ALA A 122 15.38 -5.30 1.32
N ASN A 123 16.48 -5.44 2.07
CA ASN A 123 17.83 -5.21 1.57
C ASN A 123 18.26 -6.17 0.46
N ASP A 124 17.85 -7.43 0.55
CA ASP A 124 18.15 -8.45 -0.45
C ASP A 124 17.49 -8.11 -1.80
N VAL A 125 16.23 -7.67 -1.75
CA VAL A 125 15.50 -7.24 -2.95
C VAL A 125 16.11 -5.98 -3.54
N ALA A 126 16.45 -5.00 -2.68
CA ALA A 126 17.05 -3.74 -3.11
C ALA A 126 18.40 -3.98 -3.79
N GLU A 127 19.23 -4.86 -3.25
CA GLU A 127 20.50 -5.20 -3.83
C GLU A 127 20.32 -5.86 -5.20
N GLN A 128 19.37 -6.78 -5.33
CA GLN A 128 19.03 -7.41 -6.60
C GLN A 128 18.59 -6.36 -7.63
N CYS A 129 17.77 -5.39 -7.22
CA CYS A 129 17.31 -4.33 -8.11
C CYS A 129 18.47 -3.48 -8.63
N LYS A 130 19.50 -3.27 -7.81
CA LYS A 130 20.68 -2.48 -8.19
C LYS A 130 21.70 -3.28 -9.00
N SER A 131 21.96 -4.53 -8.62
CA SER A 131 23.02 -5.36 -9.22
C SER A 131 22.54 -6.14 -10.44
N ASN A 132 21.28 -6.53 -10.48
CA ASN A 132 20.71 -7.29 -11.59
C ASN A 132 19.23 -6.98 -11.74
N GLU A 133 18.95 -5.83 -12.34
CA GLU A 133 17.58 -5.34 -12.50
C GLU A 133 16.69 -6.30 -13.30
N ALA A 134 17.24 -6.90 -14.36
CA ALA A 134 16.49 -7.84 -15.19
C ALA A 134 15.99 -9.04 -14.37
N GLN A 135 16.85 -9.59 -13.52
CA GLN A 135 16.50 -10.72 -12.66
C GLN A 135 15.49 -10.30 -11.59
N ALA A 136 15.64 -9.09 -11.03
CA ALA A 136 14.69 -8.54 -10.05
C ALA A 136 13.30 -8.41 -10.66
N ILE A 137 13.20 -7.91 -11.89
CA ILE A 137 11.93 -7.78 -12.62
C ILE A 137 11.30 -9.15 -12.83
N GLU A 138 12.09 -10.15 -13.28
CA GLU A 138 11.59 -11.50 -13.48
C GLU A 138 11.10 -12.15 -12.18
N THR A 139 11.81 -11.93 -11.08
CA THR A 139 11.42 -12.45 -9.77
C THR A 139 10.11 -11.79 -9.32
N ALA A 140 9.98 -10.47 -9.51
CA ALA A 140 8.76 -9.75 -9.17
C ALA A 140 7.56 -10.25 -9.99
N ARG A 141 7.76 -10.50 -11.27
CA ARG A 141 6.72 -11.08 -12.14
C ARG A 141 6.32 -12.48 -11.70
N ALA A 142 7.31 -13.32 -11.35
CA ALA A 142 7.05 -14.67 -10.88
C ALA A 142 6.25 -14.67 -9.59
N TRP A 143 6.60 -13.82 -8.65
CA TRP A 143 5.84 -13.69 -7.39
C TRP A 143 4.42 -13.16 -7.65
N THR A 144 4.26 -12.24 -8.58
CA THR A 144 2.93 -11.74 -8.96
C THR A 144 2.07 -12.87 -9.47
N ARG A 145 2.60 -13.73 -10.33
CA ARG A 145 1.87 -14.89 -10.84
C ARG A 145 1.53 -15.91 -9.76
N LEU A 146 2.46 -16.10 -8.80
CA LEU A 146 2.27 -17.09 -7.73
C LEU A 146 1.29 -16.62 -6.65
N TYR A 147 1.35 -15.35 -6.25
CA TYR A 147 0.67 -14.88 -5.05
C TYR A 147 -0.44 -13.86 -5.30
N ALA A 148 -0.40 -13.15 -6.42
CA ALA A 148 -1.33 -12.04 -6.69
C ALA A 148 -2.36 -12.33 -7.78
N MET A 149 -2.27 -13.46 -8.44
CA MET A 149 -3.30 -13.87 -9.40
C MET A 149 -4.41 -14.59 -8.63
N ASN A 150 -5.66 -14.42 -9.06
CA ASN A 150 -6.83 -15.04 -8.44
C ASN A 150 -7.17 -14.50 -7.04
N ASN A 151 -6.66 -13.33 -6.68
CA ASN A 151 -7.01 -12.64 -5.44
C ASN A 151 -8.28 -11.81 -5.63
N ILE A 152 -9.32 -12.45 -6.05
CA ILE A 152 -10.57 -11.75 -6.38
C ILE A 152 -11.50 -11.69 -5.16
#